data_2f61a8796072655c077c6081aaec8bcb
#
_entry.id   2f61a8796072655c077c6081aaec8bcb
#
_cell.length_a   1.000
_cell.length_b   1.000
_cell.length_c   1.000
_cell.angle_alpha   90.00
_cell.angle_beta   90.00
_cell.angle_gamma   90.00
#
_symmetry.space_group_name_H-M   'P 1'
#
loop_
_entity.id
_entity.type
_entity.pdbx_description
1 polymer ?
#
loop_
_entity_poly.entity_id
_entity_poly.type
_entity_poly.pdbx_seq_one_letter_code
_entity_poly.pdbx_strand_id
1 'polypeptide(L)'
;CIRDRNTDIEFYSIGEEGLEAQLTELEKAEKFIFMEYHAIEEASSFDRIKDVLIKKAAAGVEVRLFYDDVGSIFFLNKDFIKEMRANGIDCRVFNPIKLAFNMFMNNRDHRKILVIDGHTAYTGGVNLADEYINRKVRFGHWKDNAIRLKGEAVRNFTVMFLQMWDVCSKKPDSDFDYSPY
;
A
#
# COMPACT_ATOMS: atom_id res chain seq x y z
N CYS A 1 1.80 8.66 -25.06
CA CYS A 1 1.76 9.87 -24.21
C CYS A 1 0.38 10.01 -23.60
N ILE A 2 0.27 9.76 -22.34
CA ILE A 2 -0.96 10.04 -21.60
C ILE A 2 -0.99 11.56 -21.41
N ARG A 3 -1.84 12.24 -22.17
CA ARG A 3 -2.22 13.63 -21.93
C ARG A 3 -3.47 13.63 -21.06
N ASP A 4 -3.32 13.16 -19.83
CA ASP A 4 -4.36 13.36 -18.85
C ASP A 4 -4.35 14.83 -18.42
N ARG A 5 -5.47 15.52 -18.61
CA ARG A 5 -5.68 16.91 -18.23
C ARG A 5 -6.64 17.04 -17.03
N ASN A 6 -7.16 15.90 -16.55
CA ASN A 6 -8.20 15.84 -15.53
C ASN A 6 -7.68 15.27 -14.22
N THR A 7 -6.35 15.26 -14.01
CA THR A 7 -5.73 14.80 -12.76
C THR A 7 -5.03 15.96 -12.07
N ASP A 8 -5.44 16.22 -10.85
CA ASP A 8 -4.74 17.10 -9.92
C ASP A 8 -3.58 16.38 -9.26
N ILE A 9 -2.43 17.06 -9.11
CA ILE A 9 -1.21 16.50 -8.56
C ILE A 9 -0.71 17.40 -7.43
N GLU A 10 -0.46 16.79 -6.27
CA GLU A 10 0.15 17.47 -5.12
C GLU A 10 1.41 16.71 -4.69
N PHE A 11 2.49 17.46 -4.47
CA PHE A 11 3.78 16.94 -4.06
C PHE A 11 4.06 17.27 -2.60
N TYR A 12 4.46 16.27 -1.83
CA TYR A 12 4.90 16.39 -0.44
C TYR A 12 6.41 16.15 -0.38
N SER A 13 7.15 17.15 0.07
CA SER A 13 8.62 17.13 0.06
C SER A 13 9.24 16.34 1.21
N ILE A 14 8.43 15.94 2.19
CA ILE A 14 8.82 15.16 3.36
C ILE A 14 7.79 14.08 3.65
N GLY A 15 8.26 12.94 4.21
CA GLY A 15 7.43 11.77 4.46
C GLY A 15 6.31 12.02 5.48
N GLU A 16 6.56 12.87 6.46
CA GLU A 16 5.61 13.23 7.50
C GLU A 16 4.34 13.88 6.94
N GLU A 17 4.50 14.87 6.04
CA GLU A 17 3.36 15.54 5.39
C GLU A 17 2.59 14.56 4.50
N GLY A 18 3.30 13.69 3.78
CA GLY A 18 2.70 12.65 2.96
C GLY A 18 1.86 11.67 3.77
N LEU A 19 2.32 11.26 4.96
CA LEU A 19 1.57 10.38 5.86
C LEU A 19 0.29 11.04 6.39
N GLU A 20 0.37 12.29 6.86
CA GLU A 20 -0.81 13.00 7.37
C GLU A 20 -1.86 13.20 6.26
N ALA A 21 -1.41 13.51 5.04
CA ALA A 21 -2.30 13.62 3.89
C ALA A 21 -2.96 12.26 3.54
N GLN A 22 -2.21 11.15 3.59
CA GLN A 22 -2.76 9.82 3.38
C GLN A 22 -3.83 9.48 4.43
N LEU A 23 -3.55 9.70 5.71
CA LEU A 23 -4.51 9.45 6.80
C LEU A 23 -5.81 10.25 6.61
N THR A 24 -5.68 11.53 6.22
CA THR A 24 -6.83 12.40 5.94
C THR A 24 -7.70 11.87 4.81
N GLU A 25 -7.11 11.33 3.74
CA GLU A 25 -7.87 10.78 2.61
C GLU A 25 -8.41 9.38 2.91
N LEU A 26 -7.68 8.55 3.66
CA LEU A 26 -8.15 7.23 4.10
C LEU A 26 -9.45 7.32 4.92
N GLU A 27 -9.56 8.32 5.78
CA GLU A 27 -10.80 8.56 6.56
C GLU A 27 -12.03 8.91 5.69
N LYS A 28 -11.83 9.30 4.44
CA LYS A 28 -12.90 9.63 3.50
C LYS A 28 -13.33 8.44 2.62
N ALA A 29 -12.61 7.34 2.66
CA ALA A 29 -12.91 6.17 1.83
C ALA A 29 -14.33 5.65 2.04
N GLU A 30 -15.05 5.36 0.95
CA GLU A 30 -16.44 4.90 0.94
C GLU A 30 -16.62 3.53 0.28
N LYS A 31 -15.76 3.17 -0.68
CA LYS A 31 -15.89 1.96 -1.51
C LYS A 31 -14.76 0.97 -1.27
N PHE A 32 -13.52 1.40 -1.54
CA PHE A 32 -12.37 0.53 -1.39
C PHE A 32 -11.07 1.28 -1.07
N ILE A 33 -10.16 0.57 -0.39
CA ILE A 33 -8.78 0.98 -0.12
C ILE A 33 -7.85 -0.14 -0.57
N PHE A 34 -6.93 0.17 -1.49
CA PHE A 34 -5.90 -0.76 -1.96
C PHE A 34 -4.51 -0.24 -1.60
N MET A 35 -3.74 -1.04 -0.89
CA MET A 35 -2.40 -0.68 -0.42
C MET A 35 -1.36 -1.71 -0.84
N GLU A 36 -0.28 -1.22 -1.46
CA GLU A 36 0.88 -1.99 -1.91
C GLU A 36 2.15 -1.31 -1.41
N TYR A 37 2.90 -1.98 -0.54
CA TYR A 37 4.12 -1.43 0.03
C TYR A 37 5.25 -2.45 0.06
N HIS A 38 6.48 -1.99 -0.20
CA HIS A 38 7.65 -2.85 -0.08
C HIS A 38 7.92 -3.24 1.37
N ALA A 39 7.92 -2.26 2.27
CA ALA A 39 8.20 -2.49 3.68
C ALA A 39 7.09 -1.93 4.57
N ILE A 40 6.68 -2.76 5.54
CA ILE A 40 5.76 -2.39 6.62
C ILE A 40 6.45 -2.77 7.93
N GLU A 41 6.50 -1.86 8.89
CA GLU A 41 6.94 -2.07 10.28
C GLU A 41 5.73 -1.88 11.19
N GLU A 42 5.50 -2.81 12.13
CA GLU A 42 4.52 -2.63 13.22
C GLU A 42 5.07 -1.57 14.19
N ALA A 43 4.86 -0.31 13.82
CA ALA A 43 5.33 0.88 14.52
C ALA A 43 4.32 2.01 14.36
N SER A 44 4.55 3.14 15.02
CA SER A 44 3.53 4.18 15.19
C SER A 44 2.97 4.75 13.89
N SER A 45 3.77 4.78 12.82
CA SER A 45 3.31 5.23 11.49
C SER A 45 2.27 4.28 10.89
N PHE A 46 2.56 2.98 10.92
CA PHE A 46 1.64 1.98 10.39
C PHE A 46 0.45 1.75 11.33
N ASP A 47 0.63 1.80 12.65
CA ASP A 47 -0.47 1.61 13.61
C ASP A 47 -1.59 2.61 13.38
N ARG A 48 -1.26 3.88 13.11
CA ARG A 48 -2.25 4.91 12.76
C ARG A 48 -3.02 4.57 11.48
N ILE A 49 -2.34 4.07 10.45
CA ILE A 49 -2.98 3.62 9.21
C ILE A 49 -3.83 2.39 9.51
N LYS A 50 -3.31 1.40 10.22
CA LYS A 50 -3.99 0.16 10.59
C LYS A 50 -5.33 0.44 11.29
N ASP A 51 -5.35 1.37 12.24
CA ASP A 51 -6.56 1.77 12.97
C ASP A 51 -7.64 2.30 12.00
N VAL A 52 -7.25 3.14 11.03
CA VAL A 52 -8.18 3.63 10.00
C VAL A 52 -8.66 2.49 9.09
N LEU A 53 -7.76 1.60 8.65
CA LEU A 53 -8.14 0.47 7.80
C LEU A 53 -9.13 -0.47 8.49
N ILE A 54 -8.91 -0.79 9.77
CA ILE A 54 -9.82 -1.62 10.58
C ILE A 54 -11.19 -0.95 10.70
N LYS A 55 -11.22 0.33 11.04
CA LYS A 55 -12.45 1.14 11.12
C LYS A 55 -13.22 1.13 9.80
N LYS A 56 -12.53 1.30 8.67
CA LYS A 56 -13.13 1.31 7.33
C LYS A 56 -13.63 -0.07 6.92
N ALA A 57 -12.87 -1.12 7.16
CA ALA A 57 -13.30 -2.49 6.91
C ALA A 57 -14.57 -2.85 7.72
N ALA A 58 -14.62 -2.46 9.01
CA ALA A 58 -15.81 -2.64 9.84
C ALA A 58 -17.03 -1.85 9.34
N ALA A 59 -16.83 -0.74 8.62
CA ALA A 59 -17.88 0.05 7.98
C ALA A 59 -18.30 -0.49 6.59
N GLY A 60 -17.73 -1.61 6.13
CA GLY A 60 -18.06 -2.25 4.85
C GLY A 60 -17.23 -1.79 3.65
N VAL A 61 -16.20 -0.98 3.86
CA VAL A 61 -15.22 -0.61 2.81
C VAL A 61 -14.35 -1.82 2.49
N GLU A 62 -14.17 -2.13 1.20
CA GLU A 62 -13.26 -3.19 0.77
C GLU A 62 -11.81 -2.77 1.01
N VAL A 63 -11.07 -3.49 1.87
CA VAL A 63 -9.66 -3.18 2.16
C VAL A 63 -8.77 -4.33 1.73
N ARG A 64 -7.83 -4.03 0.80
CA ARG A 64 -6.80 -4.96 0.35
C ARG A 64 -5.41 -4.39 0.67
N LEU A 65 -4.58 -5.20 1.31
CA LEU A 65 -3.20 -4.84 1.65
C LEU A 65 -2.25 -5.94 1.17
N PHE A 66 -1.21 -5.59 0.41
CA PHE A 66 -0.12 -6.52 0.22
C PHE A 66 1.26 -5.86 0.38
N TYR A 67 2.25 -6.67 0.72
CA TYR A 67 3.61 -6.22 0.99
C TYR A 67 4.63 -7.24 0.48
N ASP A 68 5.86 -6.76 0.25
CA ASP A 68 6.98 -7.63 -0.10
C ASP A 68 7.54 -8.31 1.16
N ASP A 69 7.75 -9.63 1.09
CA ASP A 69 8.22 -10.40 2.25
C ASP A 69 9.62 -9.97 2.72
N VAL A 70 10.56 -9.76 1.80
CA VAL A 70 11.93 -9.35 2.14
C VAL A 70 11.96 -7.99 2.82
N GLY A 71 11.15 -7.06 2.35
CA GLY A 71 11.08 -5.71 2.93
C GLY A 71 10.51 -5.68 4.35
N SER A 72 9.72 -6.69 4.72
CA SER A 72 8.91 -6.67 5.95
C SER A 72 9.23 -7.79 6.93
N ILE A 73 9.98 -8.84 6.53
CA ILE A 73 10.17 -10.09 7.30
C ILE A 73 10.75 -9.89 8.71
N PHE A 74 11.55 -8.85 8.93
CA PHE A 74 12.14 -8.55 10.24
C PHE A 74 11.29 -7.59 11.09
N PHE A 75 10.19 -7.07 10.54
CA PHE A 75 9.41 -5.99 11.11
C PHE A 75 7.96 -6.38 11.42
N LEU A 76 7.49 -7.49 10.84
CA LEU A 76 6.16 -8.00 11.07
C LEU A 76 6.19 -9.27 11.90
N ASN A 77 5.20 -9.44 12.77
CA ASN A 77 5.02 -10.67 13.52
C ASN A 77 4.43 -11.79 12.62
N LYS A 78 4.57 -13.04 13.07
CA LYS A 78 4.11 -14.23 12.31
C LYS A 78 2.60 -14.28 12.09
N ASP A 79 1.84 -13.62 12.94
CA ASP A 79 0.38 -13.63 12.90
C ASP A 79 -0.19 -12.40 12.17
N PHE A 80 0.65 -11.48 11.67
CA PHE A 80 0.22 -10.23 11.02
C PHE A 80 -0.89 -10.42 9.98
N ILE A 81 -0.69 -11.34 9.02
CA ILE A 81 -1.71 -11.60 7.99
C ILE A 81 -3.01 -12.11 8.61
N LYS A 82 -2.91 -12.96 9.63
CA LYS A 82 -4.07 -13.51 10.34
C LYS A 82 -4.81 -12.40 11.10
N GLU A 83 -4.07 -11.51 11.75
CA GLU A 83 -4.64 -10.36 12.44
C GLU A 83 -5.36 -9.43 11.47
N MET A 84 -4.72 -9.07 10.34
CA MET A 84 -5.37 -8.22 9.33
C MET A 84 -6.67 -8.84 8.82
N ARG A 85 -6.67 -10.13 8.47
CA ARG A 85 -7.85 -10.84 7.99
C ARG A 85 -8.95 -10.97 9.05
N ALA A 86 -8.60 -11.16 10.31
CA ALA A 86 -9.56 -11.18 11.41
C ALA A 86 -10.28 -9.84 11.58
N ASN A 87 -9.65 -8.74 11.14
CA ASN A 87 -10.21 -7.39 11.15
C ASN A 87 -10.87 -7.00 9.79
N GLY A 88 -11.14 -7.97 8.90
CA GLY A 88 -11.82 -7.72 7.64
C GLY A 88 -10.95 -7.15 6.52
N ILE A 89 -9.62 -7.13 6.69
CA ILE A 89 -8.65 -6.67 5.68
C ILE A 89 -8.12 -7.88 4.91
N ASP A 90 -8.35 -7.96 3.57
CA ASP A 90 -7.69 -9.01 2.79
C ASP A 90 -6.20 -8.67 2.65
N CYS A 91 -5.37 -9.43 3.35
CA CYS A 91 -3.93 -9.22 3.42
C CYS A 91 -3.17 -10.34 2.73
N ARG A 92 -2.22 -9.99 1.85
CA ARG A 92 -1.36 -10.94 1.13
C ARG A 92 0.10 -10.54 1.23
N VAL A 93 0.98 -11.53 1.03
CA VAL A 93 2.43 -11.33 0.97
C VAL A 93 2.93 -11.66 -0.44
N PHE A 94 3.75 -10.77 -1.00
CA PHE A 94 4.40 -10.99 -2.29
C PHE A 94 5.69 -11.78 -2.12
N ASN A 95 5.85 -12.80 -2.95
CA ASN A 95 7.04 -13.66 -3.08
C ASN A 95 7.65 -14.07 -1.71
N PRO A 96 6.90 -14.83 -0.87
CA PRO A 96 7.35 -15.22 0.46
C PRO A 96 8.64 -16.04 0.38
N ILE A 97 9.58 -15.77 1.29
CA ILE A 97 10.84 -16.49 1.39
C ILE A 97 10.54 -17.93 1.85
N LYS A 98 10.89 -18.88 1.01
CA LYS A 98 10.88 -20.31 1.34
C LYS A 98 12.32 -20.77 1.51
N LEU A 99 12.58 -21.62 2.50
CA LEU A 99 13.91 -22.19 2.85
C LEU A 99 14.52 -23.07 1.73
N ALA A 100 13.93 -23.16 0.54
CA ALA A 100 14.48 -23.87 -0.61
C ALA A 100 15.01 -22.85 -1.64
N PHE A 101 16.08 -23.21 -2.34
CA PHE A 101 16.65 -22.44 -3.46
C PHE A 101 15.54 -21.98 -4.41
N ASN A 102 15.17 -20.72 -4.34
CA ASN A 102 14.17 -20.14 -5.21
C ASN A 102 14.88 -19.19 -6.17
N MET A 103 14.95 -19.55 -7.45
CA MET A 103 15.54 -18.72 -8.52
C MET A 103 14.85 -17.34 -8.64
N PHE A 104 13.65 -17.20 -8.10
CA PHE A 104 12.86 -15.97 -8.13
C PHE A 104 13.02 -15.10 -6.86
N MET A 105 13.95 -15.44 -5.97
CA MET A 105 14.17 -14.67 -4.72
C MET A 105 14.47 -13.20 -4.97
N ASN A 106 15.07 -12.86 -6.10
CA ASN A 106 15.42 -11.49 -6.47
C ASN A 106 14.26 -10.71 -7.10
N ASN A 107 13.15 -11.35 -7.41
CA ASN A 107 11.95 -10.66 -7.89
C ASN A 107 11.26 -10.02 -6.68
N ARG A 108 11.49 -8.72 -6.50
CA ARG A 108 10.93 -7.96 -5.38
C ARG A 108 10.00 -6.87 -5.89
N ASP A 109 8.94 -6.63 -5.15
CA ASP A 109 8.08 -5.49 -5.38
C ASP A 109 8.56 -4.31 -4.53
N HIS A 110 8.94 -3.21 -5.20
CA HIS A 110 9.45 -2.01 -4.52
C HIS A 110 8.52 -0.80 -4.66
N ARG A 111 7.33 -1.01 -5.17
CA ARG A 111 6.33 0.05 -5.33
C ARG A 111 5.73 0.43 -3.97
N LYS A 112 5.25 1.66 -3.88
CA LYS A 112 4.46 2.19 -2.79
C LYS A 112 3.24 2.83 -3.44
N ILE A 113 2.11 2.17 -3.32
CA ILE A 113 0.85 2.56 -3.95
C ILE A 113 -0.25 2.50 -2.89
N LEU A 114 -0.97 3.60 -2.76
CA LEU A 114 -2.25 3.65 -2.07
C LEU A 114 -3.28 4.14 -3.06
N VAL A 115 -4.38 3.41 -3.22
CA VAL A 115 -5.55 3.83 -4.01
C VAL A 115 -6.77 3.87 -3.11
N ILE A 116 -7.54 4.94 -3.22
CA ILE A 116 -8.78 5.16 -2.47
C ILE A 116 -9.89 5.44 -3.47
N ASP A 117 -10.92 4.58 -3.48
CA ASP A 117 -12.16 4.71 -4.26
C ASP A 117 -11.95 4.93 -5.78
N GLY A 118 -10.77 4.59 -6.32
CA GLY A 118 -10.43 4.75 -7.73
C GLY A 118 -10.23 6.18 -8.20
N HIS A 119 -10.27 7.17 -7.31
CA HIS A 119 -10.14 8.59 -7.69
C HIS A 119 -9.00 9.32 -6.96
N THR A 120 -8.48 8.77 -5.87
CA THR A 120 -7.31 9.31 -5.15
C THR A 120 -6.22 8.23 -5.10
N ALA A 121 -5.00 8.57 -5.47
CA ALA A 121 -3.84 7.69 -5.31
C ALA A 121 -2.66 8.43 -4.69
N TYR A 122 -1.84 7.67 -3.96
CA TYR A 122 -0.54 8.11 -3.48
C TYR A 122 0.56 7.17 -3.97
N THR A 123 1.70 7.75 -4.30
CA THR A 123 2.94 7.04 -4.59
C THR A 123 4.13 7.85 -4.12
N GLY A 124 5.33 7.25 -4.09
CA GLY A 124 6.55 7.94 -3.66
C GLY A 124 7.62 6.97 -3.18
N GLY A 125 8.54 7.47 -2.36
CA GLY A 125 9.62 6.67 -1.77
C GLY A 125 9.30 6.13 -0.38
N VAL A 126 8.36 6.76 0.33
CA VAL A 126 8.04 6.48 1.74
C VAL A 126 7.43 5.09 1.92
N ASN A 127 8.08 4.24 2.73
CA ASN A 127 7.47 3.00 3.24
C ASN A 127 6.70 3.25 4.55
N LEU A 128 6.00 2.23 5.02
CA LEU A 128 5.22 2.29 6.26
C LEU A 128 6.09 1.88 7.46
N ALA A 129 7.10 2.70 7.77
CA ALA A 129 7.99 2.51 8.90
C ALA A 129 8.41 3.87 9.49
N ASP A 130 8.65 3.91 10.79
CA ASP A 130 8.89 5.14 11.56
C ASP A 130 10.17 5.89 11.15
N GLU A 131 11.13 5.21 10.52
CA GLU A 131 12.35 5.84 10.00
C GLU A 131 12.07 6.77 8.82
N TYR A 132 11.10 6.46 7.95
CA TYR A 132 10.77 7.27 6.77
C TYR A 132 10.06 8.58 7.11
N ILE A 133 9.54 8.68 8.32
CA ILE A 133 8.85 9.87 8.84
C ILE A 133 9.58 10.47 10.06
N ASN A 134 10.89 10.20 10.18
CA ASN A 134 11.79 10.73 11.19
C ASN A 134 11.35 10.54 12.66
N ARG A 135 10.46 9.59 12.96
CA ARG A 135 10.11 9.20 14.32
C ARG A 135 11.16 8.28 14.94
N LYS A 136 11.94 7.61 14.10
CA LYS A 136 13.04 6.75 14.48
C LYS A 136 14.30 7.15 13.70
N VAL A 137 15.33 7.58 14.39
CA VAL A 137 16.62 7.92 13.76
C VAL A 137 17.44 6.66 13.59
N ARG A 138 17.55 6.17 12.36
CA ARG A 138 18.34 4.98 12.03
C ARG A 138 19.64 5.34 11.29
N PHE A 139 19.55 6.23 10.30
CA PHE A 139 20.65 6.64 9.43
C PHE A 139 20.81 8.17 9.35
N GLY A 140 20.29 8.90 10.33
CA GLY A 140 20.21 10.36 10.31
C GLY A 140 18.80 10.82 9.90
N HIS A 141 18.66 12.10 9.51
CA HIS A 141 17.40 12.64 9.03
C HIS A 141 17.06 12.04 7.66
N TRP A 142 15.91 11.38 7.57
CA TRP A 142 15.43 10.78 6.33
C TRP A 142 14.64 11.80 5.53
N LYS A 143 15.06 12.04 4.30
CA LYS A 143 14.35 12.91 3.36
C LYS A 143 13.77 12.05 2.24
N ASP A 144 12.47 11.92 2.26
CA ASP A 144 11.72 11.20 1.23
C ASP A 144 10.50 12.02 0.81
N ASN A 145 9.79 11.58 -0.20
CA ASN A 145 8.67 12.31 -0.78
C ASN A 145 7.45 11.42 -1.00
N ALA A 146 6.32 12.08 -1.15
CA ALA A 146 5.08 11.47 -1.62
C ALA A 146 4.41 12.36 -2.66
N ILE A 147 3.61 11.75 -3.52
CA ILE A 147 2.80 12.42 -4.53
C ILE A 147 1.36 11.93 -4.37
N ARG A 148 0.41 12.86 -4.28
CA ARG A 148 -1.01 12.58 -4.38
C ARG A 148 -1.48 12.89 -5.80
N LEU A 149 -2.29 11.98 -6.36
CA LEU A 149 -3.02 12.19 -7.61
C LEU A 149 -4.52 12.11 -7.32
N LYS A 150 -5.29 13.01 -7.91
CA LYS A 150 -6.76 12.97 -7.89
C LYS A 150 -7.30 13.13 -9.30
N GLY A 151 -8.08 12.13 -9.77
CA GLY A 151 -8.70 12.16 -11.09
C GLY A 151 -8.41 10.93 -11.94
N GLU A 152 -8.51 11.07 -13.25
CA GLU A 152 -8.53 9.94 -14.21
C GLU A 152 -7.25 9.08 -14.20
N ALA A 153 -6.08 9.67 -13.93
CA ALA A 153 -4.81 8.91 -13.88
C ALA A 153 -4.80 7.84 -12.78
N VAL A 154 -5.62 8.00 -11.73
CA VAL A 154 -5.72 7.04 -10.62
C VAL A 154 -6.17 5.67 -11.10
N ARG A 155 -6.96 5.59 -12.19
CA ARG A 155 -7.36 4.32 -12.78
C ARG A 155 -6.17 3.44 -13.17
N ASN A 156 -5.07 4.02 -13.62
CA ASN A 156 -3.87 3.26 -13.95
C ASN A 156 -3.24 2.63 -12.68
N PHE A 157 -3.21 3.35 -11.56
CA PHE A 157 -2.74 2.82 -10.28
C PHE A 157 -3.64 1.70 -9.77
N THR A 158 -4.95 1.83 -9.92
CA THR A 158 -5.91 0.78 -9.59
C THR A 158 -5.65 -0.50 -10.38
N VAL A 159 -5.48 -0.39 -11.70
CA VAL A 159 -5.16 -1.54 -12.55
C VAL A 159 -3.81 -2.15 -12.19
N MET A 160 -2.77 -1.34 -11.96
CA MET A 160 -1.46 -1.82 -11.55
C MET A 160 -1.52 -2.62 -10.24
N PHE A 161 -2.25 -2.12 -9.24
CA PHE A 161 -2.47 -2.83 -7.99
C PHE A 161 -3.18 -4.16 -8.23
N LEU A 162 -4.30 -4.15 -8.95
CA LEU A 162 -5.11 -5.34 -9.17
C LEU A 162 -4.37 -6.43 -9.95
N GLN A 163 -3.55 -6.06 -10.93
CA GLN A 163 -2.68 -7.01 -11.65
C GLN A 163 -1.69 -7.69 -10.69
N MET A 164 -1.04 -6.93 -9.79
CA MET A 164 -0.12 -7.52 -8.82
C MET A 164 -0.85 -8.32 -7.74
N TRP A 165 -2.03 -7.85 -7.35
CA TRP A 165 -2.91 -8.58 -6.44
C TRP A 165 -3.27 -9.96 -6.98
N ASP A 166 -3.55 -10.05 -8.28
CA ASP A 166 -3.83 -11.31 -8.94
C ASP A 166 -2.61 -12.23 -9.00
N VAL A 167 -1.42 -11.70 -9.30
CA VAL A 167 -0.16 -12.45 -9.23
C VAL A 167 0.07 -13.09 -7.86
N CYS A 168 -0.37 -12.43 -6.78
CA CYS A 168 -0.31 -12.97 -5.41
C CYS A 168 -1.39 -14.04 -5.14
N SER A 169 -2.28 -14.31 -6.08
CA SER A 169 -3.34 -15.29 -5.96
C SER A 169 -2.82 -16.72 -6.21
N LYS A 170 -3.41 -17.71 -5.53
CA LYS A 170 -3.10 -19.12 -5.81
C LYS A 170 -3.55 -19.57 -7.20
N LYS A 171 -4.54 -18.88 -7.75
CA LYS A 171 -5.10 -19.11 -9.08
C LYS A 171 -5.33 -17.73 -9.70
N PRO A 172 -4.36 -17.21 -10.45
CA PRO A 172 -4.53 -15.97 -11.19
C PRO A 172 -5.73 -16.06 -12.15
N ASP A 173 -6.51 -15.01 -12.24
CA ASP A 173 -7.65 -14.92 -13.12
C ASP A 173 -7.29 -14.03 -14.32
N SER A 174 -7.08 -14.65 -15.50
CA SER A 174 -6.75 -13.93 -16.73
C SER A 174 -7.90 -13.06 -17.25
N ASP A 175 -9.11 -13.34 -16.81
CA ASP A 175 -10.34 -12.68 -17.28
C ASP A 175 -10.91 -11.74 -16.22
N PHE A 176 -10.06 -11.29 -15.27
CA PHE A 176 -10.46 -10.41 -14.18
C PHE A 176 -11.13 -9.12 -14.69
N ASP A 177 -12.33 -8.86 -14.24
CA ASP A 177 -13.06 -7.64 -14.57
C ASP A 177 -12.60 -6.46 -13.72
N TYR A 178 -11.97 -5.49 -14.36
CA TYR A 178 -11.50 -4.25 -13.72
C TYR A 178 -12.57 -3.15 -13.68
N SER A 179 -13.72 -3.35 -14.31
CA SER A 179 -14.74 -2.30 -14.47
C SER A 179 -15.40 -1.81 -13.18
N PRO A 180 -15.49 -2.61 -12.09
CA PRO A 180 -16.05 -2.15 -10.81
C PRO A 180 -15.18 -1.15 -10.05
N TYR A 181 -13.91 -0.98 -10.45
CA TYR A 181 -12.91 -0.24 -9.70
C TYR A 181 -12.47 1.07 -10.35
#